data_7c9ff08425ece2e3b88bd7da12f9b5a1
#
_entry.id   7c9ff08425ece2e3b88bd7da12f9b5a1
#
_cell.length_a   1.000
_cell.length_b   1.000
_cell.length_c   1.000
_cell.angle_alpha   90.00
_cell.angle_beta   90.00
_cell.angle_gamma   90.00
#
_symmetry.space_group_name_H-M   'P 1'
#
loop_
_entity.id
_entity.type
_entity.pdbx_description
1 polymer ?
#
loop_
_entity_poly.entity_id
_entity_poly.type
_entity_poly.pdbx_seq_one_letter_code
_entity_poly.pdbx_strand_id
1 'polypeptide(L)'
;MSSNFCLLIRNARILLPTGEFVVGDVETRGREIVQVGPEISLSTRVDKEIDANGLTLLPGVIDPQVHFREPGLEHKEDLFSASCACARGGVTSFLEMPNTRPLTITQAALDDKLQRSADHCLVNYGFFIGATPENLPDLREANPTCGIKIFMGSAHGHLLVDHEEVLEPIFAQGDRLIAVHAEDQPRIRERRKQFAGITDPAIHSQIQDSQAALNATKLALKLSKKYQRRLHILHLSTGEEAELLRQDKPSWVTAEVTPQHLLLNSSAYEKIGTLAQMNPPLRSPKDNQVLWQALLDGVIDFIATDHAPHTLEEKAKGYPNTPSGMPGVETSLPLMLTQAMEGRCTVAQVSNWMSTAVAKAYRIPNKGLIAPGYDADLILVDLDNYREVVREEVLSKCGWSSFEGWKLTGWPV
;
A
#
# COMPACT_ATOMS: atom_id res chain seq x y z
N MET A 1 -4.94 10.02 23.63
CA MET A 1 -6.17 10.02 24.48
C MET A 1 -5.83 9.38 25.82
N SER A 2 -6.48 9.80 26.92
CA SER A 2 -6.28 9.12 28.20
C SER A 2 -6.71 7.65 28.06
N SER A 3 -6.07 6.73 28.80
CA SER A 3 -6.39 5.28 28.76
C SER A 3 -7.84 4.96 29.15
N ASN A 4 -8.60 5.94 29.65
CA ASN A 4 -9.97 5.77 30.12
C ASN A 4 -11.01 6.53 29.26
N PHE A 5 -10.60 7.21 28.17
CA PHE A 5 -11.54 7.92 27.30
C PHE A 5 -12.50 6.92 26.64
N CYS A 6 -13.80 7.09 26.86
CA CYS A 6 -14.85 6.23 26.32
C CYS A 6 -15.54 6.92 25.14
N LEU A 7 -15.41 6.33 23.96
CA LEU A 7 -16.14 6.74 22.74
C LEU A 7 -17.21 5.70 22.44
N LEU A 8 -18.41 6.16 22.16
CA LEU A 8 -19.52 5.34 21.71
C LEU A 8 -19.91 5.74 20.28
N ILE A 9 -19.88 4.78 19.34
CA ILE A 9 -20.40 4.93 17.99
C ILE A 9 -21.74 4.20 17.95
N ARG A 10 -22.83 4.92 17.64
CA ARG A 10 -24.18 4.38 17.58
C ARG A 10 -24.71 4.26 16.16
N ASN A 11 -25.68 3.39 16.01
CA ASN A 11 -26.46 3.26 14.77
C ASN A 11 -25.60 3.05 13.52
N ALA A 12 -24.45 2.37 13.67
CA ALA A 12 -23.57 2.05 12.57
C ALA A 12 -23.97 0.73 11.87
N ARG A 13 -23.78 0.65 10.56
CA ARG A 13 -23.78 -0.62 9.84
C ARG A 13 -22.39 -1.23 9.94
N ILE A 14 -22.18 -2.08 10.92
CA ILE A 14 -20.87 -2.59 11.35
C ILE A 14 -20.49 -3.84 10.54
N LEU A 15 -19.28 -3.87 9.96
CA LEU A 15 -18.71 -5.08 9.39
C LEU A 15 -18.11 -5.96 10.51
N LEU A 16 -18.70 -7.13 10.73
CA LEU A 16 -18.21 -8.11 11.70
C LEU A 16 -17.03 -8.95 11.14
N PRO A 17 -16.22 -9.59 12.01
CA PRO A 17 -15.14 -10.49 11.59
C PRO A 17 -15.59 -11.67 10.73
N THR A 18 -16.87 -12.04 10.78
CA THR A 18 -17.50 -13.08 9.92
C THR A 18 -17.69 -12.63 8.47
N GLY A 19 -17.51 -11.34 8.17
CA GLY A 19 -17.85 -10.74 6.87
C GLY A 19 -19.32 -10.30 6.73
N GLU A 20 -20.13 -10.50 7.76
CA GLU A 20 -21.53 -10.08 7.81
C GLU A 20 -21.67 -8.65 8.36
N PHE A 21 -22.77 -8.00 8.04
CA PHE A 21 -23.10 -6.68 8.57
C PHE A 21 -24.18 -6.77 9.64
N VAL A 22 -24.02 -5.99 10.69
CA VAL A 22 -25.04 -5.79 11.72
C VAL A 22 -25.26 -4.28 11.93
N VAL A 23 -26.49 -3.88 12.15
CA VAL A 23 -26.76 -2.51 12.62
C VAL A 23 -26.66 -2.51 14.15
N GLY A 24 -25.84 -1.62 14.70
CA GLY A 24 -25.59 -1.61 16.13
C GLY A 24 -24.58 -0.54 16.55
N ASP A 25 -23.99 -0.77 17.71
CA ASP A 25 -23.13 0.17 18.42
C ASP A 25 -21.74 -0.43 18.65
N VAL A 26 -20.75 0.45 18.80
CA VAL A 26 -19.38 0.10 19.19
C VAL A 26 -18.93 1.00 20.35
N GLU A 27 -18.55 0.39 21.47
CA GLU A 27 -17.88 1.07 22.59
C GLU A 27 -16.37 0.87 22.49
N THR A 28 -15.62 1.98 22.63
CA THR A 28 -14.16 1.93 22.76
C THR A 28 -13.72 2.49 24.09
N ARG A 29 -12.57 2.04 24.59
CA ARG A 29 -11.93 2.59 25.78
C ARG A 29 -10.45 2.82 25.52
N GLY A 30 -10.05 4.10 25.56
CA GLY A 30 -8.73 4.50 25.11
C GLY A 30 -8.54 4.13 23.65
N ARG A 31 -7.64 3.19 23.38
CA ARG A 31 -7.35 2.70 22.02
C ARG A 31 -8.04 1.38 21.66
N GLU A 32 -8.79 0.77 22.56
CA GLU A 32 -9.31 -0.59 22.41
C GLU A 32 -10.82 -0.60 22.21
N ILE A 33 -11.30 -1.50 21.34
CA ILE A 33 -12.71 -1.84 21.19
C ILE A 33 -13.09 -2.75 22.36
N VAL A 34 -14.10 -2.36 23.15
CA VAL A 34 -14.54 -3.16 24.31
C VAL A 34 -15.84 -3.90 24.11
N GLN A 35 -16.77 -3.33 23.32
CA GLN A 35 -18.03 -3.99 22.96
C GLN A 35 -18.44 -3.66 21.52
N VAL A 36 -19.10 -4.62 20.87
CA VAL A 36 -19.67 -4.49 19.53
C VAL A 36 -20.97 -5.30 19.47
N GLY A 37 -22.05 -4.73 18.98
CA GLY A 37 -23.28 -5.45 18.76
C GLY A 37 -24.54 -4.56 18.58
N PRO A 38 -25.70 -5.18 18.29
CA PRO A 38 -26.94 -4.43 18.10
C PRO A 38 -27.46 -3.78 19.39
N GLU A 39 -27.16 -4.38 20.54
CA GLU A 39 -27.48 -3.83 21.84
C GLU A 39 -26.25 -4.01 22.75
N ILE A 40 -25.67 -2.92 23.22
CA ILE A 40 -24.52 -2.95 24.14
C ILE A 40 -24.90 -2.35 25.48
N SER A 41 -24.39 -2.95 26.57
CA SER A 41 -24.55 -2.42 27.93
C SER A 41 -23.35 -1.60 28.30
N LEU A 42 -23.54 -0.29 28.43
CA LEU A 42 -22.46 0.62 28.78
C LEU A 42 -21.93 0.30 30.18
N SER A 43 -20.63 0.03 30.26
CA SER A 43 -19.96 -0.31 31.52
C SER A 43 -19.48 0.94 32.30
N THR A 44 -19.41 2.09 31.64
CA THR A 44 -18.92 3.35 32.19
C THR A 44 -19.63 4.55 31.54
N ARG A 45 -19.36 5.75 32.08
CA ARG A 45 -19.80 7.00 31.47
C ARG A 45 -19.10 7.20 30.14
N VAL A 46 -19.88 7.54 29.10
CA VAL A 46 -19.41 7.90 27.77
C VAL A 46 -18.90 9.34 27.78
N ASP A 47 -17.67 9.56 27.28
CA ASP A 47 -17.08 10.89 27.13
C ASP A 47 -17.46 11.56 25.82
N LYS A 48 -17.60 10.76 24.74
CA LYS A 48 -18.05 11.24 23.42
C LYS A 48 -18.93 10.20 22.75
N GLU A 49 -20.00 10.68 22.14
CA GLU A 49 -20.92 9.87 21.33
C GLU A 49 -20.89 10.37 19.88
N ILE A 50 -20.89 9.44 18.94
CA ILE A 50 -21.01 9.67 17.50
C ILE A 50 -22.21 8.87 17.02
N ASP A 51 -23.23 9.53 16.49
CA ASP A 51 -24.31 8.87 15.77
C ASP A 51 -23.89 8.66 14.32
N ALA A 52 -23.69 7.40 13.94
CA ALA A 52 -23.29 7.04 12.58
C ALA A 52 -24.43 7.17 11.55
N ASN A 53 -25.70 7.34 12.00
CA ASN A 53 -26.85 7.49 11.10
C ASN A 53 -26.94 6.44 9.97
N GLY A 54 -26.54 5.22 10.24
CA GLY A 54 -26.54 4.14 9.26
C GLY A 54 -25.33 4.07 8.34
N LEU A 55 -24.37 4.97 8.48
CA LEU A 55 -23.08 4.87 7.77
C LEU A 55 -22.39 3.53 8.04
N THR A 56 -21.60 3.07 7.09
CA THR A 56 -20.90 1.79 7.21
C THR A 56 -19.62 1.97 8.02
N LEU A 57 -19.48 1.20 9.11
CA LEU A 57 -18.30 1.17 9.95
C LEU A 57 -17.39 0.00 9.54
N LEU A 58 -16.18 0.32 9.16
CA LEU A 58 -15.15 -0.63 8.73
C LEU A 58 -13.90 -0.51 9.62
N PRO A 59 -13.06 -1.57 9.73
CA PRO A 59 -11.74 -1.41 10.29
C PRO A 59 -10.92 -0.47 9.39
N GLY A 60 -10.06 0.33 10.00
CA GLY A 60 -9.18 1.24 9.29
C GLY A 60 -8.26 0.53 8.31
N VAL A 61 -8.01 1.17 7.18
CA VAL A 61 -7.10 0.65 6.15
C VAL A 61 -5.66 0.63 6.66
N ILE A 62 -4.93 -0.43 6.36
CA ILE A 62 -3.49 -0.57 6.56
C ILE A 62 -2.84 -0.58 5.18
N ASP A 63 -2.09 0.46 4.84
CA ASP A 63 -1.36 0.54 3.58
C ASP A 63 0.10 0.10 3.78
N PRO A 64 0.49 -1.10 3.29
CA PRO A 64 1.81 -1.64 3.56
C PRO A 64 2.91 -1.14 2.63
N GLN A 65 2.58 -0.27 1.67
CA GLN A 65 3.56 0.24 0.71
C GLN A 65 3.32 1.72 0.36
N VAL A 66 4.09 2.60 1.01
CA VAL A 66 4.05 4.05 0.74
C VAL A 66 5.45 4.66 0.71
N HIS A 67 5.57 5.85 0.09
CA HIS A 67 6.80 6.63 -0.04
C HIS A 67 6.51 8.10 0.36
N PHE A 68 6.54 8.40 1.66
CA PHE A 68 6.20 9.73 2.19
C PHE A 68 7.32 10.75 2.15
N ARG A 69 8.45 10.36 1.54
CA ARG A 69 9.52 11.25 1.11
C ARG A 69 10.35 11.90 2.21
N GLU A 70 9.89 11.98 3.44
CA GLU A 70 10.64 12.51 4.57
C GLU A 70 11.45 11.40 5.28
N PRO A 71 12.75 11.68 5.61
CA PRO A 71 13.48 12.93 5.40
C PRO A 71 14.06 13.13 3.99
N GLY A 72 14.30 14.41 3.64
CA GLY A 72 15.17 14.84 2.54
C GLY A 72 14.51 15.05 1.18
N LEU A 73 13.21 14.79 1.04
CA LEU A 73 12.43 15.02 -0.18
C LEU A 73 11.06 15.67 0.13
N GLU A 74 10.99 16.46 1.20
CA GLU A 74 9.76 17.05 1.75
C GLU A 74 9.08 18.04 0.80
N HIS A 75 9.76 18.47 -0.27
CA HIS A 75 9.14 19.25 -1.33
C HIS A 75 8.09 18.48 -2.14
N LYS A 76 8.13 17.13 -2.11
CA LYS A 76 7.16 16.24 -2.79
C LYS A 76 6.03 15.80 -1.87
N GLU A 77 6.40 15.45 -0.64
CA GLU A 77 5.51 15.00 0.42
C GLU A 77 6.27 15.03 1.75
N ASP A 78 5.57 15.16 2.87
CA ASP A 78 6.10 15.03 4.21
C ASP A 78 5.18 14.15 5.08
N LEU A 79 5.66 13.72 6.25
CA LEU A 79 4.93 12.80 7.12
C LEU A 79 3.60 13.40 7.63
N PHE A 80 3.52 14.72 7.82
CA PHE A 80 2.28 15.35 8.26
C PHE A 80 1.24 15.40 7.15
N SER A 81 1.59 15.95 5.97
CA SER A 81 0.67 16.04 4.83
C SER A 81 0.24 14.66 4.34
N ALA A 82 1.17 13.70 4.29
CA ALA A 82 0.85 12.31 3.96
C ALA A 82 -0.11 11.68 4.96
N SER A 83 0.08 11.93 6.28
CA SER A 83 -0.85 11.39 7.30
C SER A 83 -2.23 12.04 7.24
N CYS A 84 -2.33 13.32 6.85
CA CYS A 84 -3.62 13.95 6.55
C CYS A 84 -4.30 13.29 5.34
N ALA A 85 -3.54 13.04 4.27
CA ALA A 85 -4.01 12.34 3.08
C ALA A 85 -4.46 10.89 3.42
N CYS A 86 -3.72 10.19 4.26
CA CYS A 86 -4.09 8.89 4.82
C CYS A 86 -5.44 8.95 5.54
N ALA A 87 -5.59 9.86 6.50
CA ALA A 87 -6.83 10.01 7.28
C ALA A 87 -8.04 10.29 6.37
N ARG A 88 -7.89 11.19 5.37
CA ARG A 88 -8.93 11.47 4.38
C ARG A 88 -9.30 10.24 3.55
N GLY A 89 -8.32 9.40 3.19
CA GLY A 89 -8.52 8.16 2.43
C GLY A 89 -8.92 6.95 3.27
N GLY A 90 -9.08 7.10 4.60
CA GLY A 90 -9.42 6.01 5.52
C GLY A 90 -8.23 5.10 5.86
N VAL A 91 -7.02 5.50 5.52
CA VAL A 91 -5.79 4.79 5.89
C VAL A 91 -5.41 5.20 7.32
N THR A 92 -5.56 4.26 8.26
CA THR A 92 -5.24 4.49 9.69
C THR A 92 -3.87 3.98 10.09
N SER A 93 -3.22 3.24 9.20
CA SER A 93 -1.86 2.72 9.41
C SER A 93 -1.11 2.64 8.09
N PHE A 94 0.17 3.00 8.07
CA PHE A 94 1.01 2.84 6.89
C PHE A 94 2.36 2.19 7.21
N LEU A 95 2.94 1.52 6.19
CA LEU A 95 4.30 0.99 6.26
C LEU A 95 5.14 1.64 5.15
N GLU A 96 6.14 2.43 5.54
CA GLU A 96 6.90 3.26 4.62
C GLU A 96 8.21 2.63 4.17
N MET A 97 8.52 2.86 2.89
CA MET A 97 9.70 2.34 2.19
C MET A 97 10.97 3.15 2.51
N PRO A 98 12.18 2.54 2.35
CA PRO A 98 13.43 3.09 2.87
C PRO A 98 14.13 4.12 1.96
N ASN A 99 13.57 4.50 0.82
CA ASN A 99 14.22 5.31 -0.22
C ASN A 99 14.13 6.82 0.01
N THR A 100 14.30 7.23 1.24
CA THR A 100 14.41 8.63 1.69
C THR A 100 15.84 9.17 1.60
N ARG A 101 16.13 10.39 2.06
CA ARG A 101 17.47 10.99 2.07
C ARG A 101 17.76 11.60 3.45
N PRO A 102 18.57 10.94 4.29
CA PRO A 102 19.30 9.70 4.01
C PRO A 102 18.39 8.47 3.81
N LEU A 103 18.98 7.41 3.20
CA LEU A 103 18.30 6.11 3.05
C LEU A 103 18.10 5.47 4.43
N THR A 104 16.97 4.77 4.64
CA THR A 104 16.73 4.02 5.88
C THR A 104 17.37 2.64 5.81
N ILE A 105 18.69 2.60 5.94
CA ILE A 105 19.53 1.39 5.80
C ILE A 105 20.33 1.04 7.07
N THR A 106 20.19 1.83 8.12
CA THR A 106 20.81 1.65 9.43
C THR A 106 19.80 1.86 10.54
N GLN A 107 20.12 1.37 11.77
CA GLN A 107 19.29 1.62 12.94
C GLN A 107 19.11 3.12 13.22
N ALA A 108 20.17 3.92 13.11
CA ALA A 108 20.08 5.36 13.37
C ALA A 108 19.13 6.09 12.41
N ALA A 109 19.10 5.71 11.13
CA ALA A 109 18.16 6.27 10.16
C ALA A 109 16.72 5.82 10.45
N LEU A 110 16.53 4.60 10.93
CA LEU A 110 15.23 4.09 11.37
C LEU A 110 14.71 4.84 12.60
N ASP A 111 15.56 5.06 13.60
CA ASP A 111 15.23 5.80 14.83
C ASP A 111 14.85 7.26 14.53
N ASP A 112 15.57 7.93 13.61
CA ASP A 112 15.22 9.30 13.15
C ASP A 112 13.81 9.35 12.54
N LYS A 113 13.46 8.38 11.68
CA LYS A 113 12.12 8.31 11.08
C LYS A 113 11.03 8.03 12.11
N LEU A 114 11.28 7.13 13.06
CA LEU A 114 10.36 6.84 14.15
C LEU A 114 10.10 8.08 15.00
N GLN A 115 11.15 8.85 15.34
CA GLN A 115 11.01 10.08 16.10
C GLN A 115 10.21 11.15 15.33
N ARG A 116 10.53 11.39 14.05
CA ARG A 116 9.77 12.33 13.20
C ARG A 116 8.31 11.97 13.12
N SER A 117 8.01 10.68 12.95
CA SER A 117 6.62 10.22 12.88
C SER A 117 5.88 10.37 14.19
N ALA A 118 6.54 10.15 15.32
CA ALA A 118 5.94 10.39 16.65
C ALA A 118 5.53 11.85 16.85
N ASP A 119 6.27 12.78 16.24
CA ASP A 119 6.01 14.22 16.35
C ASP A 119 4.97 14.73 15.33
N HIS A 120 4.86 14.09 14.15
CA HIS A 120 4.13 14.65 13.00
C HIS A 120 2.95 13.82 12.53
N CYS A 121 2.96 12.47 12.67
CA CYS A 121 1.92 11.63 12.09
C CYS A 121 0.61 11.63 12.87
N LEU A 122 -0.51 11.68 12.15
CA LEU A 122 -1.88 11.57 12.68
C LEU A 122 -2.37 10.12 12.73
N VAL A 123 -1.73 9.22 11.99
CA VAL A 123 -2.10 7.80 11.86
C VAL A 123 -0.93 6.90 12.29
N ASN A 124 -1.19 5.61 12.50
CA ASN A 124 -0.16 4.66 12.90
C ASN A 124 0.88 4.45 11.78
N TYR A 125 2.11 4.15 12.16
CA TYR A 125 3.22 4.04 11.21
C TYR A 125 4.16 2.88 11.53
N GLY A 126 4.86 2.43 10.49
CA GLY A 126 5.98 1.52 10.56
C GLY A 126 6.91 1.73 9.38
N PHE A 127 8.16 1.26 9.51
CA PHE A 127 9.19 1.50 8.51
C PHE A 127 9.92 0.23 8.13
N PHE A 128 10.23 0.09 6.83
CA PHE A 128 11.15 -0.92 6.34
C PHE A 128 12.59 -0.48 6.47
N ILE A 129 13.49 -1.45 6.72
CA ILE A 129 14.91 -1.26 6.50
C ILE A 129 15.26 -1.67 5.07
N GLY A 130 16.03 -0.82 4.35
CA GLY A 130 16.45 -1.08 2.98
C GLY A 130 17.68 -1.98 2.91
N ALA A 131 17.65 -2.96 2.03
CA ALA A 131 18.82 -3.79 1.74
C ALA A 131 19.81 -3.07 0.81
N THR A 132 21.07 -3.22 1.12
CA THR A 132 22.22 -2.86 0.26
C THR A 132 23.18 -4.05 0.16
N PRO A 133 24.13 -4.04 -0.78
CA PRO A 133 25.14 -5.09 -0.85
C PRO A 133 25.99 -5.25 0.44
N GLU A 134 26.07 -4.20 1.28
CA GLU A 134 27.02 -4.15 2.39
C GLU A 134 26.39 -4.21 3.79
N ASN A 135 25.05 -4.00 3.93
CA ASN A 135 24.41 -3.77 5.25
C ASN A 135 23.73 -5.01 5.87
N LEU A 136 24.17 -6.21 5.54
CA LEU A 136 23.57 -7.45 6.05
C LEU A 136 23.47 -7.50 7.61
N PRO A 137 24.44 -6.98 8.40
CA PRO A 137 24.29 -6.88 9.86
C PRO A 137 23.10 -6.00 10.26
N ASP A 138 22.94 -4.81 9.66
CA ASP A 138 21.80 -3.92 9.95
C ASP A 138 20.46 -4.58 9.64
N LEU A 139 20.36 -5.33 8.54
CA LEU A 139 19.13 -6.05 8.17
C LEU A 139 18.71 -7.09 9.23
N ARG A 140 19.66 -7.62 9.98
CA ARG A 140 19.44 -8.60 11.04
C ARG A 140 19.05 -7.95 12.37
N GLU A 141 19.66 -6.82 12.70
CA GLU A 141 19.63 -6.21 14.03
C GLU A 141 18.60 -5.09 14.15
N ALA A 142 18.24 -4.38 13.06
CA ALA A 142 17.32 -3.24 13.08
C ALA A 142 16.00 -3.56 13.78
N ASN A 143 15.57 -2.71 14.73
CA ASN A 143 14.34 -2.91 15.50
C ASN A 143 13.84 -1.57 16.09
N PRO A 144 12.52 -1.27 16.02
CA PRO A 144 11.49 -2.03 15.29
C PRO A 144 11.53 -1.79 13.79
N THR A 145 11.16 -2.81 12.99
CA THR A 145 11.00 -2.69 11.54
C THR A 145 9.90 -3.60 11.04
N CYS A 146 9.20 -3.18 9.98
CA CYS A 146 8.16 -3.98 9.32
C CYS A 146 8.73 -5.16 8.53
N GLY A 147 10.00 -5.08 8.13
CA GLY A 147 10.68 -6.06 7.32
C GLY A 147 11.86 -5.46 6.56
N ILE A 148 12.40 -6.26 5.66
CA ILE A 148 13.49 -5.88 4.77
C ILE A 148 12.92 -5.52 3.41
N LYS A 149 13.19 -4.31 2.90
CA LYS A 149 12.86 -3.93 1.52
C LYS A 149 14.05 -4.15 0.61
N ILE A 150 13.82 -4.87 -0.49
CA ILE A 150 14.80 -5.07 -1.57
C ILE A 150 14.28 -4.44 -2.86
N PHE A 151 15.10 -3.67 -3.53
CA PHE A 151 14.88 -3.23 -4.90
C PHE A 151 15.73 -4.10 -5.84
N MET A 152 15.11 -5.07 -6.50
CA MET A 152 15.77 -5.91 -7.51
C MET A 152 15.91 -5.19 -8.86
N GLY A 153 15.18 -4.08 -9.04
CA GLY A 153 15.22 -3.19 -10.19
C GLY A 153 14.64 -1.82 -9.87
N SER A 154 14.63 -0.93 -10.86
CA SER A 154 14.02 0.40 -10.80
C SER A 154 14.50 1.29 -9.66
N ALA A 155 15.66 1.00 -9.09
CA ALA A 155 16.35 1.81 -8.09
C ALA A 155 17.73 2.27 -8.60
N HIS A 156 18.30 3.22 -7.88
CA HIS A 156 19.62 3.76 -8.18
C HIS A 156 20.51 3.74 -6.93
N GLY A 157 21.83 3.65 -7.18
CA GLY A 157 22.85 3.68 -6.11
C GLY A 157 22.75 2.46 -5.20
N HIS A 158 22.97 2.67 -3.91
CA HIS A 158 23.15 1.59 -2.92
C HIS A 158 21.89 0.73 -2.67
N LEU A 159 20.68 1.20 -2.99
CA LEU A 159 19.46 0.39 -2.80
C LEU A 159 19.22 -0.63 -3.90
N LEU A 160 19.95 -0.59 -5.02
CA LEU A 160 19.81 -1.58 -6.06
C LEU A 160 20.54 -2.86 -5.70
N VAL A 161 19.80 -3.97 -5.58
CA VAL A 161 20.31 -5.32 -5.29
C VAL A 161 19.79 -6.26 -6.37
N ASP A 162 20.46 -6.26 -7.54
CA ASP A 162 20.02 -6.95 -8.76
C ASP A 162 20.83 -8.24 -9.11
N HIS A 163 21.79 -8.61 -8.27
CA HIS A 163 22.60 -9.81 -8.45
C HIS A 163 22.23 -10.93 -7.48
N GLU A 164 22.03 -12.15 -7.99
CA GLU A 164 21.65 -13.31 -7.18
C GLU A 164 22.65 -13.57 -6.03
N GLU A 165 23.94 -13.38 -6.28
CA GLU A 165 25.03 -13.56 -5.30
C GLU A 165 24.90 -12.64 -4.08
N VAL A 166 24.32 -11.43 -4.27
CA VAL A 166 24.06 -10.47 -3.19
C VAL A 166 22.70 -10.75 -2.52
N LEU A 167 21.70 -11.16 -3.28
CA LEU A 167 20.39 -11.50 -2.77
C LEU A 167 20.44 -12.75 -1.87
N GLU A 168 21.22 -13.74 -2.25
CA GLU A 168 21.24 -15.03 -1.60
C GLU A 168 21.57 -14.96 -0.09
N PRO A 169 22.61 -14.24 0.38
CA PRO A 169 22.88 -14.08 1.81
C PRO A 169 21.73 -13.40 2.58
N ILE A 170 21.00 -12.46 1.95
CA ILE A 170 19.86 -11.78 2.57
C ILE A 170 18.70 -12.76 2.78
N PHE A 171 18.43 -13.61 1.80
CA PHE A 171 17.39 -14.64 1.92
C PHE A 171 17.78 -15.76 2.87
N ALA A 172 19.06 -16.11 2.94
CA ALA A 172 19.56 -17.22 3.76
C ALA A 172 19.56 -16.92 5.26
N GLN A 173 19.55 -15.64 5.68
CA GLN A 173 19.77 -15.29 7.08
C GLN A 173 18.57 -14.58 7.71
N GLY A 174 18.22 -15.01 8.94
CA GLY A 174 17.13 -14.45 9.74
C GLY A 174 15.74 -14.89 9.29
N ASP A 175 14.69 -14.34 9.90
CA ASP A 175 13.28 -14.72 9.73
C ASP A 175 12.35 -13.57 9.34
N ARG A 176 12.88 -12.33 9.22
CA ARG A 176 12.09 -11.15 8.88
C ARG A 176 11.48 -11.30 7.50
N LEU A 177 10.29 -10.72 7.32
CA LEU A 177 9.68 -10.61 6.01
C LEU A 177 10.60 -9.84 5.06
N ILE A 178 10.79 -10.35 3.86
CA ILE A 178 11.45 -9.66 2.76
C ILE A 178 10.37 -9.18 1.80
N ALA A 179 10.30 -7.87 1.54
CA ALA A 179 9.43 -7.26 0.55
C ALA A 179 10.27 -6.83 -0.66
N VAL A 180 9.89 -7.27 -1.87
CA VAL A 180 10.69 -7.04 -3.08
C VAL A 180 9.96 -6.19 -4.11
N HIS A 181 10.62 -5.16 -4.63
CA HIS A 181 10.31 -4.60 -5.93
C HIS A 181 10.99 -5.49 -6.98
N ALA A 182 10.22 -6.29 -7.69
CA ALA A 182 10.71 -7.35 -8.55
C ALA A 182 10.71 -6.93 -10.03
N GLU A 183 11.80 -6.34 -10.50
CA GLU A 183 12.07 -6.08 -11.92
C GLU A 183 13.53 -6.43 -12.27
N ASP A 184 13.73 -7.04 -13.44
CA ASP A 184 15.05 -7.46 -13.98
C ASP A 184 15.82 -6.24 -14.49
N GLN A 185 16.67 -5.67 -13.66
CA GLN A 185 17.44 -4.47 -13.98
C GLN A 185 18.40 -4.62 -15.18
N PRO A 186 19.14 -5.71 -15.34
CA PRO A 186 19.91 -5.99 -16.56
C PRO A 186 19.07 -5.87 -17.83
N ARG A 187 17.90 -6.52 -17.86
CA ARG A 187 16.96 -6.44 -18.99
C ARG A 187 16.47 -5.01 -19.24
N ILE A 188 16.09 -4.30 -18.19
CA ILE A 188 15.63 -2.90 -18.30
C ILE A 188 16.74 -2.02 -18.89
N ARG A 189 18.01 -2.20 -18.46
CA ARG A 189 19.16 -1.44 -18.99
C ARG A 189 19.37 -1.71 -20.48
N GLU A 190 19.23 -2.95 -20.91
CA GLU A 190 19.36 -3.32 -22.33
C GLU A 190 18.23 -2.70 -23.16
N ARG A 191 16.98 -2.87 -22.73
CA ARG A 191 15.82 -2.32 -23.45
C ARG A 191 15.86 -0.79 -23.50
N ARG A 192 16.32 -0.12 -22.43
CA ARG A 192 16.50 1.34 -22.45
C ARG A 192 17.46 1.80 -23.54
N LYS A 193 18.49 1.01 -23.87
CA LYS A 193 19.37 1.31 -25.00
C LYS A 193 18.67 1.13 -26.34
N GLN A 194 17.83 0.09 -26.48
CA GLN A 194 17.08 -0.17 -27.72
C GLN A 194 16.07 0.92 -28.04
N PHE A 195 15.49 1.55 -27.02
CA PHE A 195 14.49 2.61 -27.15
C PHE A 195 15.05 4.02 -26.87
N ALA A 196 16.37 4.19 -26.98
CA ALA A 196 17.01 5.48 -26.74
C ALA A 196 16.49 6.57 -27.69
N GLY A 197 16.23 7.77 -27.17
CA GLY A 197 15.76 8.92 -27.95
C GLY A 197 14.24 8.99 -28.14
N ILE A 198 13.47 7.99 -27.72
CA ILE A 198 12.01 8.06 -27.75
C ILE A 198 11.52 8.86 -26.53
N THR A 199 10.67 9.84 -26.77
CA THR A 199 10.12 10.75 -25.75
C THR A 199 8.66 10.51 -25.42
N ASP A 200 8.01 9.56 -26.10
CA ASP A 200 6.65 9.12 -25.77
C ASP A 200 6.65 8.36 -24.43
N PRO A 201 5.90 8.78 -23.41
CA PRO A 201 5.87 8.10 -22.11
C PRO A 201 5.31 6.66 -22.20
N ALA A 202 4.54 6.30 -23.21
CA ALA A 202 4.03 4.95 -23.40
C ALA A 202 5.15 3.91 -23.62
N ILE A 203 6.33 4.34 -24.10
CA ILE A 203 7.48 3.47 -24.27
C ILE A 203 8.00 2.89 -22.93
N HIS A 204 7.67 3.55 -21.80
CA HIS A 204 8.07 3.10 -20.48
C HIS A 204 7.64 1.66 -20.22
N SER A 205 6.40 1.30 -20.57
CA SER A 205 5.87 -0.06 -20.43
C SER A 205 6.56 -1.09 -21.33
N GLN A 206 7.22 -0.65 -22.38
CA GLN A 206 8.02 -1.54 -23.24
C GLN A 206 9.45 -1.68 -22.73
N ILE A 207 10.02 -0.63 -22.15
CA ILE A 207 11.37 -0.68 -21.54
C ILE A 207 11.37 -1.56 -20.30
N GLN A 208 10.42 -1.34 -19.41
CA GLN A 208 10.19 -2.18 -18.22
C GLN A 208 9.07 -3.17 -18.53
N ASP A 209 9.32 -4.12 -19.43
CA ASP A 209 8.32 -5.03 -19.95
C ASP A 209 7.89 -6.13 -18.96
N SER A 210 6.82 -6.86 -19.30
CA SER A 210 6.29 -7.96 -18.47
C SER A 210 7.35 -9.02 -18.16
N GLN A 211 8.27 -9.29 -19.10
CA GLN A 211 9.32 -10.27 -18.89
C GLN A 211 10.32 -9.83 -17.82
N ALA A 212 10.56 -8.51 -17.66
CA ALA A 212 11.42 -8.00 -16.60
C ALA A 212 10.80 -8.27 -15.21
N ALA A 213 9.50 -8.05 -15.06
CA ALA A 213 8.78 -8.36 -13.83
C ALA A 213 8.77 -9.87 -13.55
N LEU A 214 8.42 -10.68 -14.54
CA LEU A 214 8.35 -12.14 -14.42
C LEU A 214 9.69 -12.78 -14.04
N ASN A 215 10.81 -12.33 -14.64
CA ASN A 215 12.14 -12.86 -14.35
C ASN A 215 12.53 -12.62 -12.88
N ALA A 216 12.34 -11.40 -12.40
CA ALA A 216 12.69 -11.03 -11.03
C ALA A 216 11.77 -11.72 -10.01
N THR A 217 10.47 -11.83 -10.28
CA THR A 217 9.51 -12.58 -9.44
C THR A 217 9.90 -14.06 -9.35
N LYS A 218 10.30 -14.70 -10.47
CA LYS A 218 10.82 -16.07 -10.47
C LYS A 218 12.07 -16.23 -9.60
N LEU A 219 13.01 -15.28 -9.69
CA LEU A 219 14.23 -15.30 -8.87
C LEU A 219 13.91 -15.16 -7.38
N ALA A 220 13.05 -14.20 -7.02
CA ALA A 220 12.63 -14.00 -5.63
C ALA A 220 11.94 -15.26 -5.06
N LEU A 221 11.03 -15.90 -5.82
CA LEU A 221 10.38 -17.16 -5.42
C LEU A 221 11.38 -18.30 -5.27
N LYS A 222 12.33 -18.44 -6.21
CA LYS A 222 13.41 -19.44 -6.13
C LYS A 222 14.18 -19.31 -4.83
N LEU A 223 14.61 -18.10 -4.47
CA LEU A 223 15.36 -17.84 -3.23
C LEU A 223 14.50 -18.04 -1.99
N SER A 224 13.25 -17.57 -1.99
CA SER A 224 12.31 -17.78 -0.90
C SER A 224 12.09 -19.28 -0.62
N LYS A 225 11.91 -20.08 -1.67
CA LYS A 225 11.75 -21.55 -1.53
C LYS A 225 13.02 -22.23 -1.03
N LYS A 226 14.18 -21.86 -1.57
CA LYS A 226 15.47 -22.43 -1.18
C LYS A 226 15.74 -22.28 0.32
N TYR A 227 15.38 -21.12 0.88
CA TYR A 227 15.65 -20.77 2.28
C TYR A 227 14.42 -20.78 3.19
N GLN A 228 13.24 -21.16 2.66
CA GLN A 228 11.94 -21.10 3.35
C GLN A 228 11.68 -19.71 3.96
N ARG A 229 12.13 -18.66 3.25
CA ARG A 229 12.10 -17.28 3.71
C ARG A 229 10.77 -16.63 3.42
N ARG A 230 10.15 -15.99 4.43
CA ARG A 230 8.96 -15.17 4.24
C ARG A 230 9.24 -14.10 3.19
N LEU A 231 8.41 -14.06 2.15
CA LEU A 231 8.55 -13.15 1.02
C LEU A 231 7.22 -12.44 0.77
N HIS A 232 7.30 -11.18 0.45
CA HIS A 232 6.20 -10.39 -0.08
C HIS A 232 6.60 -9.78 -1.41
N ILE A 233 5.79 -10.03 -2.45
CA ILE A 233 5.99 -9.47 -3.78
C ILE A 233 5.11 -8.23 -3.88
N LEU A 234 5.74 -7.06 -4.00
CA LEU A 234 5.08 -5.77 -4.06
C LEU A 234 4.44 -5.55 -5.44
N HIS A 235 3.35 -4.79 -5.48
CA HIS A 235 2.72 -4.20 -6.68
C HIS A 235 2.75 -5.10 -7.93
N LEU A 236 2.21 -6.32 -7.85
CA LEU A 236 2.11 -7.24 -9.00
C LEU A 236 1.49 -6.50 -10.18
N SER A 237 2.13 -6.55 -11.35
CA SER A 237 1.71 -5.74 -12.49
C SER A 237 1.25 -6.55 -13.70
N THR A 238 1.60 -7.82 -13.80
CA THR A 238 1.36 -8.64 -15.01
C THR A 238 0.52 -9.88 -14.74
N GLY A 239 -0.25 -10.30 -15.74
CA GLY A 239 -1.00 -11.55 -15.69
C GLY A 239 -0.09 -12.78 -15.61
N GLU A 240 1.12 -12.71 -16.21
CA GLU A 240 2.08 -13.82 -16.18
C GLU A 240 2.66 -14.04 -14.78
N GLU A 241 2.91 -12.97 -14.01
CA GLU A 241 3.30 -13.09 -12.60
C GLU A 241 2.17 -13.69 -11.76
N ALA A 242 0.92 -13.25 -11.97
CA ALA A 242 -0.23 -13.81 -11.27
C ALA A 242 -0.39 -15.30 -11.55
N GLU A 243 -0.22 -15.73 -12.80
CA GLU A 243 -0.30 -17.14 -13.18
C GLU A 243 0.87 -17.96 -12.59
N LEU A 244 2.08 -17.40 -12.55
CA LEU A 244 3.21 -18.02 -11.85
C LEU A 244 2.90 -18.25 -10.38
N LEU A 245 2.33 -17.25 -9.69
CA LEU A 245 1.96 -17.38 -8.27
C LEU A 245 0.82 -18.35 -8.06
N ARG A 246 -0.15 -18.43 -8.96
CA ARG A 246 -1.24 -19.42 -8.92
C ARG A 246 -0.70 -20.85 -8.89
N GLN A 247 0.34 -21.12 -9.66
CA GLN A 247 0.93 -22.45 -9.79
C GLN A 247 1.93 -22.78 -8.68
N ASP A 248 2.64 -21.76 -8.15
CA ASP A 248 3.92 -22.01 -7.47
C ASP A 248 4.12 -21.20 -6.18
N LYS A 249 3.10 -20.46 -5.69
CA LYS A 249 3.18 -19.65 -4.46
C LYS A 249 3.13 -20.50 -3.20
N PRO A 250 4.23 -20.59 -2.39
CA PRO A 250 4.19 -21.24 -1.08
C PRO A 250 3.33 -20.44 -0.09
N SER A 251 2.84 -21.11 0.97
CA SER A 251 1.98 -20.47 1.99
C SER A 251 2.64 -19.35 2.81
N TRP A 252 3.96 -19.26 2.80
CA TRP A 252 4.73 -18.20 3.46
C TRP A 252 5.06 -17.03 2.52
N VAL A 253 4.60 -17.07 1.27
CA VAL A 253 4.74 -15.99 0.28
C VAL A 253 3.41 -15.29 0.13
N THR A 254 3.44 -13.97 0.14
CA THR A 254 2.30 -13.10 -0.16
C THR A 254 2.60 -12.17 -1.33
N ALA A 255 1.57 -11.66 -1.97
CA ALA A 255 1.68 -10.68 -3.05
C ALA A 255 0.58 -9.62 -2.92
N GLU A 256 0.87 -8.42 -3.37
CA GLU A 256 -0.09 -7.32 -3.42
C GLU A 256 -0.26 -6.77 -4.83
N VAL A 257 -1.34 -6.05 -5.03
CA VAL A 257 -1.62 -5.29 -6.26
C VAL A 257 -2.04 -3.87 -5.90
N THR A 258 -1.76 -2.90 -6.77
CA THR A 258 -2.24 -1.53 -6.57
C THR A 258 -3.55 -1.28 -7.28
N PRO A 259 -4.40 -0.34 -6.80
CA PRO A 259 -5.57 0.11 -7.54
C PRO A 259 -5.25 0.59 -8.96
N GLN A 260 -4.06 1.18 -9.15
CA GLN A 260 -3.58 1.62 -10.46
C GLN A 260 -3.45 0.45 -11.44
N HIS A 261 -2.85 -0.68 -11.02
CA HIS A 261 -2.72 -1.88 -11.86
C HIS A 261 -4.04 -2.64 -12.05
N LEU A 262 -5.03 -2.42 -11.19
CA LEU A 262 -6.36 -3.00 -11.36
C LEU A 262 -7.26 -2.18 -12.29
N LEU A 263 -7.14 -0.83 -12.28
CA LEU A 263 -8.12 0.09 -12.87
C LEU A 263 -7.57 0.91 -14.04
N LEU A 264 -6.26 1.13 -14.11
CA LEU A 264 -5.58 1.81 -15.20
C LEU A 264 -4.77 0.81 -16.04
N ASN A 265 -4.52 1.16 -17.29
CA ASN A 265 -3.69 0.37 -18.21
C ASN A 265 -2.92 1.30 -19.14
N SER A 266 -2.18 0.74 -20.10
CA SER A 266 -1.33 1.50 -21.01
C SER A 266 -2.05 2.59 -21.80
N SER A 267 -3.38 2.53 -21.98
CA SER A 267 -4.13 3.62 -22.61
C SER A 267 -4.19 4.90 -21.75
N ALA A 268 -3.84 4.82 -20.47
CA ALA A 268 -3.76 5.99 -19.61
C ALA A 268 -2.69 6.98 -20.07
N TYR A 269 -1.62 6.52 -20.72
CA TYR A 269 -0.59 7.41 -21.27
C TYR A 269 -1.13 8.40 -22.31
N GLU A 270 -2.15 8.00 -23.10
CA GLU A 270 -2.82 8.88 -24.05
C GLU A 270 -3.64 9.97 -23.37
N LYS A 271 -4.19 9.69 -22.18
CA LYS A 271 -5.11 10.58 -21.46
C LYS A 271 -4.40 11.53 -20.51
N ILE A 272 -3.47 11.00 -19.70
CA ILE A 272 -2.80 11.74 -18.62
C ILE A 272 -1.27 11.78 -18.78
N GLY A 273 -0.73 11.34 -19.90
CA GLY A 273 0.69 11.47 -20.25
C GLY A 273 1.62 10.90 -19.18
N THR A 274 2.60 11.70 -18.78
CA THR A 274 3.59 11.34 -17.76
C THR A 274 3.01 11.12 -16.36
N LEU A 275 1.79 11.58 -16.08
CA LEU A 275 1.10 11.27 -14.82
C LEU A 275 0.77 9.77 -14.70
N ALA A 276 0.69 9.05 -15.85
CA ALA A 276 0.52 7.60 -15.90
C ALA A 276 1.82 6.82 -15.62
N GLN A 277 2.97 7.48 -15.48
CA GLN A 277 4.25 6.79 -15.32
C GLN A 277 4.48 6.39 -13.86
N MET A 278 4.59 5.08 -13.64
CA MET A 278 4.94 4.43 -12.37
C MET A 278 5.86 3.22 -12.60
N ASN A 279 6.39 2.62 -11.54
CA ASN A 279 7.18 1.38 -11.56
C ASN A 279 6.60 0.34 -10.59
N PRO A 280 6.26 -0.88 -11.06
CA PRO A 280 6.23 -1.31 -12.46
C PRO A 280 5.25 -0.52 -13.30
N PRO A 281 5.44 -0.42 -14.63
CA PRO A 281 4.53 0.34 -15.50
C PRO A 281 3.13 -0.25 -15.57
N LEU A 282 2.17 0.57 -15.95
CA LEU A 282 0.84 0.12 -16.35
C LEU A 282 0.94 -0.84 -17.55
N ARG A 283 0.11 -1.89 -17.52
CA ARG A 283 0.14 -2.97 -18.51
C ARG A 283 -1.09 -2.91 -19.44
N SER A 284 -1.34 -4.01 -20.14
CA SER A 284 -2.49 -4.12 -21.03
C SER A 284 -3.82 -4.25 -20.26
N PRO A 285 -4.97 -3.97 -20.92
CA PRO A 285 -6.28 -4.26 -20.33
C PRO A 285 -6.48 -5.73 -19.95
N LYS A 286 -5.80 -6.66 -20.64
CA LYS A 286 -5.82 -8.08 -20.33
C LYS A 286 -5.14 -8.36 -18.99
N ASP A 287 -4.02 -7.68 -18.69
CA ASP A 287 -3.36 -7.80 -17.39
C ASP A 287 -4.27 -7.34 -16.26
N ASN A 288 -4.99 -6.22 -16.42
CA ASN A 288 -5.97 -5.78 -15.42
C ASN A 288 -6.99 -6.90 -15.11
N GLN A 289 -7.54 -7.56 -16.14
CA GLN A 289 -8.53 -8.64 -15.97
C GLN A 289 -7.96 -9.83 -15.20
N VAL A 290 -6.73 -10.26 -15.55
CA VAL A 290 -6.07 -11.39 -14.90
C VAL A 290 -5.71 -11.05 -13.46
N LEU A 291 -5.22 -9.84 -13.18
CA LEU A 291 -4.92 -9.38 -11.82
C LEU A 291 -6.18 -9.29 -10.95
N TRP A 292 -7.29 -8.78 -11.48
CA TRP A 292 -8.58 -8.80 -10.80
C TRP A 292 -9.02 -10.22 -10.43
N GLN A 293 -8.94 -11.16 -11.38
CA GLN A 293 -9.32 -12.55 -11.11
C GLN A 293 -8.38 -13.18 -10.08
N ALA A 294 -7.09 -12.89 -10.14
CA ALA A 294 -6.10 -13.36 -9.17
C ALA A 294 -6.35 -12.84 -7.76
N LEU A 295 -6.82 -11.59 -7.63
CA LEU A 295 -7.23 -11.01 -6.34
C LEU A 295 -8.50 -11.68 -5.79
N LEU A 296 -9.51 -11.88 -6.63
CA LEU A 296 -10.75 -12.58 -6.26
C LEU A 296 -10.51 -14.04 -5.84
N ASP A 297 -9.58 -14.73 -6.51
CA ASP A 297 -9.21 -16.13 -6.24
C ASP A 297 -8.25 -16.29 -5.04
N GLY A 298 -7.76 -15.19 -4.44
CA GLY A 298 -6.81 -15.21 -3.34
C GLY A 298 -5.38 -15.61 -3.73
N VAL A 299 -5.04 -15.54 -5.02
CA VAL A 299 -3.65 -15.66 -5.51
C VAL A 299 -2.87 -14.41 -5.12
N ILE A 300 -3.47 -13.24 -5.29
CA ILE A 300 -3.03 -11.97 -4.71
C ILE A 300 -3.71 -11.83 -3.36
N ASP A 301 -2.95 -11.51 -2.32
CA ASP A 301 -3.40 -11.57 -0.94
C ASP A 301 -4.10 -10.27 -0.50
N PHE A 302 -3.62 -9.09 -0.97
CA PHE A 302 -4.13 -7.80 -0.54
C PHE A 302 -3.79 -6.65 -1.50
N ILE A 303 -4.22 -5.46 -1.14
CA ILE A 303 -4.07 -4.22 -1.90
C ILE A 303 -3.17 -3.26 -1.12
N ALA A 304 -2.24 -2.62 -1.83
CA ALA A 304 -1.43 -1.51 -1.36
C ALA A 304 -1.44 -0.40 -2.40
N THR A 305 -1.06 0.83 -2.03
CA THR A 305 -1.15 1.94 -2.97
C THR A 305 0.10 2.18 -3.78
N ASP A 306 1.26 1.82 -3.26
CA ASP A 306 2.54 2.33 -3.75
C ASP A 306 2.50 3.87 -3.89
N HIS A 307 1.91 4.54 -2.88
CA HIS A 307 1.84 6.00 -2.87
C HIS A 307 3.23 6.59 -2.99
N ALA A 308 3.56 7.09 -4.19
CA ALA A 308 4.88 7.57 -4.56
C ALA A 308 4.78 8.96 -5.21
N PRO A 309 4.47 10.00 -4.42
CA PRO A 309 4.16 11.33 -4.90
C PRO A 309 5.38 12.03 -5.49
N HIS A 310 5.14 12.79 -6.55
CA HIS A 310 6.05 13.72 -7.20
C HIS A 310 5.29 14.99 -7.53
N THR A 311 5.96 16.15 -7.52
CA THR A 311 5.29 17.41 -7.86
C THR A 311 4.86 17.44 -9.33
N LEU A 312 3.83 18.23 -9.64
CA LEU A 312 3.41 18.44 -11.03
C LEU A 312 4.53 18.97 -11.90
N GLU A 313 5.40 19.83 -11.35
CA GLU A 313 6.57 20.36 -12.05
C GLU A 313 7.55 19.23 -12.43
N GLU A 314 7.79 18.28 -11.51
CA GLU A 314 8.64 17.12 -11.79
C GLU A 314 8.00 16.20 -12.84
N LYS A 315 6.69 15.98 -12.77
CA LYS A 315 5.94 15.18 -13.74
C LYS A 315 5.89 15.85 -15.13
N ALA A 316 5.93 17.19 -15.20
CA ALA A 316 5.93 17.95 -16.45
C ALA A 316 7.27 17.93 -17.20
N LYS A 317 8.35 17.40 -16.64
CA LYS A 317 9.67 17.33 -17.31
C LYS A 317 9.68 16.51 -18.60
N GLY A 318 8.64 15.74 -18.85
CA GLY A 318 8.53 14.86 -20.01
C GLY A 318 9.42 13.60 -19.90
N TYR A 319 9.06 12.59 -20.67
CA TYR A 319 9.82 11.34 -20.74
C TYR A 319 11.14 11.56 -21.52
N PRO A 320 12.28 11.02 -21.11
CA PRO A 320 12.50 10.11 -19.97
C PRO A 320 12.85 10.80 -18.64
N ASN A 321 12.77 12.12 -18.54
CA ASN A 321 13.24 12.89 -17.37
C ASN A 321 12.20 12.98 -16.24
N THR A 322 10.94 12.64 -16.52
CA THR A 322 9.90 12.58 -15.50
C THR A 322 10.13 11.41 -14.54
N PRO A 323 9.98 11.60 -13.24
CA PRO A 323 10.09 10.50 -12.29
C PRO A 323 8.86 9.59 -12.33
N SER A 324 9.08 8.30 -12.05
CA SER A 324 8.01 7.30 -11.92
C SER A 324 7.41 7.32 -10.52
N GLY A 325 6.09 7.29 -10.43
CA GLY A 325 5.31 7.25 -9.18
C GLY A 325 4.00 8.03 -9.31
N MET A 326 3.00 7.55 -8.58
CA MET A 326 1.65 8.12 -8.49
C MET A 326 1.23 8.25 -7.03
N PRO A 327 0.45 9.28 -6.64
CA PRO A 327 -0.23 9.29 -5.35
C PRO A 327 -1.38 8.27 -5.33
N GLY A 328 -1.72 7.72 -4.14
CA GLY A 328 -2.75 6.70 -4.04
C GLY A 328 -3.51 6.64 -2.71
N VAL A 329 -2.93 7.07 -1.58
CA VAL A 329 -3.51 6.84 -0.24
C VAL A 329 -4.89 7.48 -0.04
N GLU A 330 -5.17 8.64 -0.66
CA GLU A 330 -6.47 9.31 -0.52
C GLU A 330 -7.60 8.62 -1.29
N THR A 331 -7.28 7.97 -2.41
CA THR A 331 -8.29 7.46 -3.34
C THR A 331 -8.43 5.95 -3.32
N SER A 332 -7.51 5.22 -2.70
CA SER A 332 -7.46 3.75 -2.76
C SER A 332 -8.72 3.08 -2.22
N LEU A 333 -9.16 3.45 -1.02
CA LEU A 333 -10.38 2.88 -0.43
C LEU A 333 -11.63 3.27 -1.22
N PRO A 334 -11.89 4.56 -1.54
CA PRO A 334 -13.02 4.94 -2.39
C PRO A 334 -13.03 4.25 -3.76
N LEU A 335 -11.88 4.08 -4.41
CA LEU A 335 -11.78 3.32 -5.67
C LEU A 335 -12.29 1.89 -5.50
N MET A 336 -11.82 1.20 -4.47
CA MET A 336 -12.18 -0.20 -4.24
C MET A 336 -13.63 -0.37 -3.75
N LEU A 337 -14.11 0.53 -2.89
CA LEU A 337 -15.52 0.53 -2.47
C LEU A 337 -16.46 0.84 -3.64
N THR A 338 -16.06 1.72 -4.56
CA THR A 338 -16.80 1.95 -5.80
C THR A 338 -16.91 0.65 -6.61
N GLN A 339 -15.83 -0.13 -6.74
CA GLN A 339 -15.88 -1.43 -7.41
C GLN A 339 -16.81 -2.44 -6.71
N ALA A 340 -16.88 -2.35 -5.38
CA ALA A 340 -17.84 -3.18 -4.62
C ALA A 340 -19.29 -2.75 -4.87
N MET A 341 -19.59 -1.46 -4.94
CA MET A 341 -20.92 -0.94 -5.24
C MET A 341 -21.33 -1.20 -6.70
N GLU A 342 -20.38 -1.33 -7.61
CA GLU A 342 -20.57 -1.76 -9.00
C GLU A 342 -20.70 -3.30 -9.15
N GLY A 343 -20.58 -4.06 -8.04
CA GLY A 343 -20.80 -5.51 -8.02
C GLY A 343 -19.59 -6.36 -8.47
N ARG A 344 -18.41 -5.77 -8.62
CA ARG A 344 -17.20 -6.50 -8.99
C ARG A 344 -16.61 -7.31 -7.83
N CYS A 345 -16.83 -6.86 -6.62
CA CYS A 345 -16.45 -7.52 -5.36
C CYS A 345 -17.44 -7.14 -4.26
N THR A 346 -17.20 -7.52 -3.02
CA THR A 346 -18.00 -7.12 -1.87
C THR A 346 -17.25 -6.14 -0.98
N VAL A 347 -17.97 -5.32 -0.20
CA VAL A 347 -17.36 -4.43 0.80
C VAL A 347 -16.53 -5.21 1.82
N ALA A 348 -16.96 -6.41 2.21
CA ALA A 348 -16.22 -7.29 3.09
C ALA A 348 -14.89 -7.77 2.47
N GLN A 349 -14.85 -8.06 1.16
CA GLN A 349 -13.62 -8.38 0.46
C GLN A 349 -12.66 -7.18 0.42
N VAL A 350 -13.17 -5.97 0.13
CA VAL A 350 -12.35 -4.75 0.16
C VAL A 350 -11.73 -4.54 1.53
N SER A 351 -12.53 -4.64 2.59
CA SER A 351 -12.04 -4.52 3.97
C SER A 351 -11.00 -5.59 4.30
N ASN A 352 -11.21 -6.84 3.87
CA ASN A 352 -10.22 -7.89 4.06
C ASN A 352 -8.90 -7.57 3.33
N TRP A 353 -8.96 -7.18 2.05
CA TRP A 353 -7.77 -6.90 1.24
C TRP A 353 -6.98 -5.67 1.71
N MET A 354 -7.66 -4.69 2.31
CA MET A 354 -7.02 -3.42 2.70
C MET A 354 -6.77 -3.30 4.21
N SER A 355 -7.13 -4.34 5.00
CA SER A 355 -6.99 -4.29 6.45
C SER A 355 -6.60 -5.64 7.03
N THR A 356 -7.51 -6.61 7.11
CA THR A 356 -7.31 -7.89 7.79
C THR A 356 -6.17 -8.72 7.20
N ALA A 357 -6.12 -8.86 5.88
CA ALA A 357 -5.09 -9.65 5.18
C ALA A 357 -3.70 -9.03 5.36
N VAL A 358 -3.62 -7.69 5.32
CA VAL A 358 -2.38 -6.94 5.57
C VAL A 358 -1.89 -7.16 7.00
N ALA A 359 -2.77 -6.96 8.01
CA ALA A 359 -2.43 -7.19 9.42
C ALA A 359 -1.89 -8.60 9.66
N LYS A 360 -2.51 -9.61 9.04
CA LYS A 360 -2.07 -11.00 9.11
C LYS A 360 -0.71 -11.23 8.45
N ALA A 361 -0.50 -10.71 7.25
CA ALA A 361 0.74 -10.87 6.49
C ALA A 361 1.95 -10.26 7.20
N TYR A 362 1.77 -9.07 7.77
CA TYR A 362 2.81 -8.34 8.49
C TYR A 362 2.86 -8.68 9.99
N ARG A 363 1.95 -9.54 10.48
CA ARG A 363 1.83 -9.92 11.89
C ARG A 363 1.63 -8.73 12.82
N ILE A 364 0.81 -7.77 12.38
CA ILE A 364 0.44 -6.61 13.18
C ILE A 364 -0.62 -7.06 14.19
N PRO A 365 -0.35 -7.01 15.49
CA PRO A 365 -1.30 -7.52 16.49
C PRO A 365 -2.50 -6.57 16.63
N ASN A 366 -3.66 -7.13 16.93
CA ASN A 366 -4.89 -6.45 17.29
C ASN A 366 -5.39 -5.41 16.28
N LYS A 367 -5.06 -5.54 14.98
CA LYS A 367 -5.53 -4.62 13.93
C LYS A 367 -6.29 -5.36 12.83
N GLY A 368 -7.12 -4.61 12.11
CA GLY A 368 -7.78 -5.07 10.90
C GLY A 368 -9.14 -5.76 11.11
N LEU A 369 -9.70 -5.73 12.32
CA LEU A 369 -11.03 -6.27 12.63
C LEU A 369 -11.78 -5.36 13.62
N ILE A 370 -13.12 -5.35 13.54
CA ILE A 370 -13.99 -4.73 14.54
C ILE A 370 -14.43 -5.82 15.51
N ALA A 371 -13.68 -5.99 16.59
CA ALA A 371 -13.95 -6.99 17.62
C ALA A 371 -13.40 -6.53 18.99
N PRO A 372 -13.99 -6.97 20.12
CA PRO A 372 -13.43 -6.69 21.42
C PRO A 372 -11.96 -7.15 21.54
N GLY A 373 -11.11 -6.32 22.15
CA GLY A 373 -9.66 -6.55 22.29
C GLY A 373 -8.83 -6.08 21.10
N TYR A 374 -9.44 -5.60 20.03
CA TYR A 374 -8.75 -4.98 18.89
C TYR A 374 -8.59 -3.48 19.07
N ASP A 375 -7.57 -2.93 18.43
CA ASP A 375 -7.35 -1.47 18.38
C ASP A 375 -8.53 -0.78 17.66
N ALA A 376 -8.96 0.35 18.20
CA ALA A 376 -10.07 1.14 17.68
C ALA A 376 -9.66 2.01 16.48
N ASP A 377 -8.96 1.41 15.53
CA ASP A 377 -8.69 1.99 14.20
C ASP A 377 -9.92 1.78 13.33
N LEU A 378 -10.83 2.74 13.36
CA LEU A 378 -12.16 2.63 12.77
C LEU A 378 -12.39 3.74 11.76
N ILE A 379 -13.14 3.43 10.70
CA ILE A 379 -13.57 4.41 9.70
C ILE A 379 -15.08 4.29 9.47
N LEU A 380 -15.76 5.41 9.42
CA LEU A 380 -17.13 5.52 8.92
C LEU A 380 -17.07 5.93 7.47
N VAL A 381 -17.77 5.20 6.58
CA VAL A 381 -17.80 5.49 5.15
C VAL A 381 -19.23 5.65 4.66
N ASP A 382 -19.40 6.60 3.73
CA ASP A 382 -20.64 6.83 3.02
C ASP A 382 -20.61 6.05 1.69
N LEU A 383 -21.44 5.02 1.57
CA LEU A 383 -21.54 4.19 0.37
C LEU A 383 -22.60 4.67 -0.63
N ASP A 384 -23.47 5.60 -0.22
CA ASP A 384 -24.62 6.05 -1.02
C ASP A 384 -24.28 7.26 -1.89
N ASN A 385 -23.37 8.12 -1.43
CA ASN A 385 -23.02 9.35 -2.11
C ASN A 385 -21.72 9.24 -2.90
N TYR A 386 -21.75 9.66 -4.16
CA TYR A 386 -20.58 9.73 -5.03
C TYR A 386 -20.00 11.14 -5.01
N ARG A 387 -18.65 11.22 -4.91
CA ARG A 387 -17.89 12.46 -5.04
C ARG A 387 -16.92 12.35 -6.19
N GLU A 388 -16.73 13.44 -6.93
CA GLU A 388 -15.71 13.53 -7.95
C GLU A 388 -14.34 13.77 -7.30
N VAL A 389 -13.30 13.13 -7.82
CA VAL A 389 -11.91 13.40 -7.43
C VAL A 389 -11.49 14.69 -8.09
N VAL A 390 -11.38 15.77 -7.32
CA VAL A 390 -10.98 17.09 -7.80
C VAL A 390 -9.64 17.49 -7.21
N ARG A 391 -8.79 18.07 -8.02
CA ARG A 391 -7.39 18.41 -7.68
C ARG A 391 -7.28 19.31 -6.46
N GLU A 392 -8.16 20.29 -6.36
CA GLU A 392 -8.17 21.32 -5.31
C GLU A 392 -8.45 20.74 -3.92
N GLU A 393 -8.99 19.52 -3.86
CA GLU A 393 -9.29 18.82 -2.61
C GLU A 393 -8.21 17.84 -2.19
N VAL A 394 -7.19 17.57 -3.02
CA VAL A 394 -6.11 16.64 -2.70
C VAL A 394 -5.27 17.18 -1.55
N LEU A 395 -5.18 16.43 -0.45
CA LEU A 395 -4.39 16.79 0.73
C LEU A 395 -2.92 16.38 0.64
N SER A 396 -2.60 15.36 -0.16
CA SER A 396 -1.21 15.04 -0.48
C SER A 396 -0.53 16.28 -1.07
N LYS A 397 0.66 16.58 -0.58
CA LYS A 397 1.43 17.76 -0.95
C LYS A 397 1.74 17.84 -2.46
N CYS A 398 1.74 16.69 -3.15
CA CYS A 398 1.93 16.66 -4.60
C CYS A 398 0.79 17.33 -5.38
N GLY A 399 -0.40 17.49 -4.80
CA GLY A 399 -1.52 18.28 -5.32
C GLY A 399 -2.17 17.71 -6.59
N TRP A 400 -2.18 16.39 -6.80
CA TRP A 400 -2.81 15.76 -7.96
C TRP A 400 -3.18 14.29 -7.69
N SER A 401 -4.05 13.73 -8.54
CA SER A 401 -4.39 12.30 -8.55
C SER A 401 -4.44 11.78 -9.98
N SER A 402 -4.03 10.50 -10.18
CA SER A 402 -4.19 9.82 -11.47
C SER A 402 -5.65 9.50 -11.81
N PHE A 403 -6.55 9.69 -10.85
CA PHE A 403 -7.99 9.42 -10.94
C PHE A 403 -8.82 10.71 -10.92
N GLU A 404 -8.21 11.88 -11.20
CA GLU A 404 -8.91 13.16 -11.32
C GLU A 404 -10.09 13.04 -12.29
N GLY A 405 -11.27 13.58 -11.90
CA GLY A 405 -12.52 13.49 -12.66
C GLY A 405 -13.31 12.18 -12.46
N TRP A 406 -12.77 11.18 -11.74
CA TRP A 406 -13.51 9.96 -11.44
C TRP A 406 -14.52 10.22 -10.31
N LYS A 407 -15.74 9.65 -10.43
CA LYS A 407 -16.75 9.70 -9.39
C LYS A 407 -16.66 8.44 -8.55
N LEU A 408 -16.35 8.61 -7.27
CA LEU A 408 -16.12 7.54 -6.32
C LEU A 408 -17.07 7.65 -5.13
N THR A 409 -17.48 6.51 -4.59
CA THR A 409 -18.21 6.41 -3.32
C THR A 409 -17.34 5.78 -2.23
N GLY A 410 -17.85 5.69 -0.99
CA GLY A 410 -17.11 5.08 0.11
C GLY A 410 -16.04 5.99 0.72
N TRP A 411 -16.20 7.29 0.58
CA TRP A 411 -15.34 8.25 1.24
C TRP A 411 -15.55 8.22 2.76
N PRO A 412 -14.45 8.28 3.55
CA PRO A 412 -14.55 8.51 4.98
C PRO A 412 -15.24 9.84 5.30
N VAL A 413 -15.99 9.88 6.41
CA VAL A 413 -16.76 11.04 6.89
C VAL A 413 -16.41 11.39 8.34
#